data_d58b6fcecea33e358bf600c4ab84fcfe
#
_entry.id   d58b6fcecea33e358bf600c4ab84fcfe
#
_cell.length_a   1.000
_cell.length_b   1.000
_cell.length_c   1.000
_cell.angle_alpha   90.00
_cell.angle_beta   90.00
_cell.angle_gamma   90.00
#
_symmetry.space_group_name_H-M   'P 1'
#
loop_
_entity.id
_entity.type
_entity.pdbx_description
1 polymer ?
#
loop_
_entity_poly.entity_id
_entity_poly.type
_entity_poly.pdbx_seq_one_letter_code
_entity_poly.pdbx_strand_id
1 'polypeptide(L)'
;MSTVLKNNKKQLFDRNKLLRSRIRAKSVNLENKIYTQISNDISNRLSEINRLFDSVLIITKNRNFESFNIPIKDKSNPCILSPTYPFNFNNIIFEDEEMLPFNSNKFDLIISDLFLHTSNNLQESLKKIRDLLKPDGLMIATMFGSDTLFELKYSPYFVEIMDF
;
A
#
# COMPACT_ATOMS: atom_id res chain seq x y z
N MET A 1 -5.47 41.61 -1.32
CA MET A 1 -5.76 40.69 -0.20
C MET A 1 -6.51 39.51 -0.78
N SER A 2 -5.82 38.44 -1.16
CA SER A 2 -6.45 37.22 -1.69
C SER A 2 -6.60 36.21 -0.55
N THR A 3 -7.84 35.99 -0.16
CA THR A 3 -8.23 35.02 0.87
C THR A 3 -7.98 33.61 0.30
N VAL A 4 -6.89 32.98 0.73
CA VAL A 4 -6.62 31.57 0.47
C VAL A 4 -7.68 30.77 1.24
N LEU A 5 -8.68 30.29 0.53
CA LEU A 5 -9.61 29.28 1.05
C LEU A 5 -8.81 28.04 1.40
N LYS A 6 -8.44 27.87 2.67
CA LYS A 6 -7.99 26.59 3.21
C LYS A 6 -9.14 25.60 3.07
N ASN A 7 -9.07 24.77 2.05
CA ASN A 7 -9.91 23.60 1.90
C ASN A 7 -9.59 22.66 3.09
N ASN A 8 -10.34 22.80 4.17
CA ASN A 8 -10.32 21.88 5.32
C ASN A 8 -10.96 20.55 4.88
N LYS A 9 -10.26 19.77 4.02
CA LYS A 9 -10.63 18.38 3.81
C LYS A 9 -10.48 17.68 5.15
N LYS A 10 -11.59 17.23 5.71
CA LYS A 10 -11.62 16.44 6.95
C LYS A 10 -10.70 15.25 6.78
N GLN A 11 -9.57 15.22 7.49
CA GLN A 11 -8.69 14.06 7.50
C GLN A 11 -9.39 12.90 8.20
N LEU A 12 -9.52 11.78 7.53
CA LEU A 12 -10.08 10.54 8.09
C LEU A 12 -9.08 9.86 9.03
N PHE A 13 -7.80 9.94 8.68
CA PHE A 13 -6.72 9.30 9.43
C PHE A 13 -5.70 10.35 9.89
N ASP A 14 -5.41 10.34 11.20
CA ASP A 14 -4.28 11.09 11.76
C ASP A 14 -2.97 10.35 11.39
N ARG A 15 -2.17 10.97 10.54
CA ARG A 15 -0.92 10.39 10.00
C ARG A 15 0.09 10.06 11.08
N ASN A 16 0.19 10.90 12.12
CA ASN A 16 1.13 10.66 13.22
C ASN A 16 0.70 9.47 14.07
N LYS A 17 -0.60 9.36 14.38
CA LYS A 17 -1.14 8.21 15.10
C LYS A 17 -0.97 6.92 14.27
N LEU A 18 -1.27 6.99 12.98
CA LEU A 18 -1.12 5.86 12.06
C LEU A 18 0.33 5.38 12.01
N LEU A 19 1.29 6.29 11.84
CA LEU A 19 2.72 5.95 11.83
C LEU A 19 3.17 5.31 13.15
N ARG A 20 2.78 5.90 14.30
CA ARG A 20 3.08 5.32 15.62
C ARG A 20 2.50 3.93 15.80
N SER A 21 1.28 3.69 15.32
CA SER A 21 0.63 2.37 15.35
C SER A 21 1.39 1.36 14.49
N ARG A 22 1.79 1.75 13.28
CA ARG A 22 2.60 0.93 12.36
C ARG A 22 3.96 0.56 12.98
N ILE A 23 4.64 1.52 13.62
CA ILE A 23 5.91 1.28 14.30
C ILE A 23 5.74 0.30 15.48
N ARG A 24 4.68 0.45 16.28
CA ARG A 24 4.38 -0.49 17.37
C ARG A 24 4.07 -1.89 16.87
N ALA A 25 3.26 -2.01 15.82
CA ALA A 25 2.95 -3.30 15.20
C ALA A 25 4.20 -4.03 14.70
N LYS A 26 5.24 -3.28 14.32
CA LYS A 26 6.52 -3.83 13.89
C LYS A 26 7.24 -4.60 14.99
N SER A 27 7.12 -4.21 16.27
CA SER A 27 7.76 -4.87 17.40
C SER A 27 7.12 -6.21 17.75
N VAL A 28 5.88 -6.43 17.30
CA VAL A 28 5.16 -7.68 17.52
C VAL A 28 5.42 -8.59 16.32
N ASN A 29 6.23 -9.62 16.55
CA ASN A 29 6.61 -10.58 15.50
C ASN A 29 5.48 -11.60 15.29
N LEU A 30 4.32 -11.15 14.81
CA LEU A 30 3.22 -12.02 14.45
C LEU A 30 3.41 -12.49 13.01
N GLU A 31 3.50 -13.80 12.83
CA GLU A 31 3.29 -14.41 11.51
C GLU A 31 1.92 -13.99 10.99
N ASN A 32 1.91 -13.09 10.06
CA ASN A 32 0.65 -12.57 9.56
C ASN A 32 0.18 -13.41 8.36
N LYS A 33 -0.60 -14.45 8.67
CA LYS A 33 -1.20 -15.36 7.68
C LYS A 33 -1.92 -14.64 6.53
N ILE A 34 -2.51 -13.46 6.84
CA ILE A 34 -3.19 -12.64 5.84
C ILE A 34 -2.21 -12.18 4.75
N TYR A 35 -1.02 -11.69 5.13
CA TYR A 35 -0.04 -11.26 4.14
C TYR A 35 0.50 -12.41 3.29
N THR A 36 0.70 -13.58 3.90
CA THR A 36 1.10 -14.78 3.14
C THR A 36 0.03 -15.16 2.11
N GLN A 37 -1.22 -15.14 2.51
CA GLN A 37 -2.35 -15.47 1.64
C GLN A 37 -2.49 -14.47 0.48
N ILE A 38 -2.35 -13.18 0.77
CA ILE A 38 -2.36 -12.10 -0.24
C ILE A 38 -1.18 -12.24 -1.19
N SER A 39 0.03 -12.52 -0.69
CA SER A 39 1.22 -12.70 -1.53
C SER A 39 1.03 -13.86 -2.51
N ASN A 40 0.44 -14.96 -2.05
CA ASN A 40 0.12 -16.10 -2.90
C ASN A 40 -0.93 -15.74 -3.96
N ASP A 41 -2.00 -15.03 -3.58
CA ASP A 41 -3.05 -14.62 -4.52
C ASP A 41 -2.49 -13.67 -5.61
N ILE A 42 -1.70 -12.68 -5.22
CA ILE A 42 -1.03 -11.77 -6.16
C ILE A 42 -0.10 -12.55 -7.09
N SER A 43 0.72 -13.46 -6.54
CA SER A 43 1.64 -14.28 -7.32
C SER A 43 0.92 -15.17 -8.35
N ASN A 44 -0.20 -15.77 -7.94
CA ASN A 44 -1.03 -16.59 -8.84
C ASN A 44 -1.60 -15.74 -9.98
N ARG A 45 -2.16 -14.56 -9.69
CA ARG A 45 -2.67 -13.64 -10.71
C ARG A 45 -1.58 -13.17 -11.68
N LEU A 46 -0.39 -12.90 -11.17
CA LEU A 46 0.75 -12.50 -12.01
C LEU A 46 1.24 -13.66 -12.89
N SER A 47 1.15 -14.91 -12.43
CA SER A 47 1.53 -16.08 -13.21
C SER A 47 0.61 -16.36 -14.41
N GLU A 48 -0.63 -15.87 -14.35
CA GLU A 48 -1.59 -15.97 -15.46
C GLU A 48 -1.30 -14.97 -16.58
N ILE A 49 -0.45 -13.97 -16.29
CA ILE A 49 -0.12 -12.89 -17.24
C ILE A 49 1.15 -13.28 -17.99
N ASN A 50 1.04 -13.49 -19.30
CA ASN A 50 2.19 -13.80 -20.14
C ASN A 50 3.00 -12.53 -20.47
N ARG A 51 3.60 -11.93 -19.45
CA ARG A 51 4.39 -10.70 -19.55
C ARG A 51 5.50 -10.68 -18.52
N LEU A 52 6.67 -10.18 -18.91
CA LEU A 52 7.76 -9.85 -17.99
C LEU A 52 7.78 -8.35 -17.74
N PHE A 53 8.03 -7.94 -16.50
CA PHE A 53 8.07 -6.54 -16.08
C PHE A 53 9.51 -6.05 -15.91
N ASP A 54 9.80 -4.84 -16.39
CA ASP A 54 11.14 -4.21 -16.29
C ASP A 54 11.27 -3.34 -15.04
N SER A 55 10.20 -2.64 -14.69
CA SER A 55 10.22 -1.59 -13.65
C SER A 55 9.02 -1.76 -12.73
N VAL A 56 9.24 -2.29 -11.55
CA VAL A 56 8.20 -2.68 -10.58
C VAL A 56 8.27 -1.79 -9.35
N LEU A 57 7.11 -1.29 -8.91
CA LEU A 57 6.93 -0.62 -7.62
C LEU A 57 6.06 -1.49 -6.72
N ILE A 58 6.52 -1.76 -5.50
CA ILE A 58 5.74 -2.43 -4.46
C ILE A 58 5.49 -1.45 -3.33
N ILE A 59 4.22 -1.17 -3.04
CA ILE A 59 3.77 -0.32 -1.93
C ILE A 59 3.23 -1.25 -0.85
N THR A 60 3.99 -1.45 0.24
CA THR A 60 3.63 -2.44 1.25
C THR A 60 4.12 -2.08 2.65
N LYS A 61 3.44 -2.63 3.66
CA LYS A 61 3.88 -2.66 5.06
C LYS A 61 4.48 -4.01 5.42
N ASN A 62 4.34 -4.99 4.54
CA ASN A 62 4.79 -6.36 4.76
C ASN A 62 6.30 -6.46 4.69
N ARG A 63 6.90 -7.15 5.67
CA ARG A 63 8.35 -7.43 5.69
C ARG A 63 8.76 -8.47 4.66
N ASN A 64 7.84 -9.37 4.33
CA ASN A 64 8.10 -10.50 3.44
C ASN A 64 7.70 -10.16 1.99
N PHE A 65 7.97 -8.94 1.55
CA PHE A 65 7.70 -8.52 0.17
C PHE A 65 8.46 -9.34 -0.87
N GLU A 66 9.54 -10.01 -0.48
CA GLU A 66 10.29 -10.96 -1.32
C GLU A 66 9.47 -12.22 -1.65
N SER A 67 8.36 -12.45 -0.93
CA SER A 67 7.46 -13.57 -1.20
C SER A 67 6.59 -13.40 -2.46
N PHE A 68 6.56 -12.20 -3.05
CA PHE A 68 5.87 -12.01 -4.32
C PHE A 68 6.68 -12.64 -5.46
N ASN A 69 6.13 -13.65 -6.09
CA ASN A 69 6.72 -14.24 -7.30
C ASN A 69 6.34 -13.37 -8.51
N ILE A 70 7.16 -12.36 -8.79
CA ILE A 70 6.92 -11.39 -9.86
C ILE A 70 7.73 -11.78 -11.08
N PRO A 71 7.14 -11.93 -12.28
CA PRO A 71 7.87 -12.19 -13.51
C PRO A 71 8.61 -10.93 -13.96
N ILE A 72 9.87 -10.80 -13.52
CA ILE A 72 10.73 -9.65 -13.81
C ILE A 72 11.75 -10.03 -14.90
N LYS A 73 11.98 -9.11 -15.85
CA LYS A 73 13.08 -9.19 -16.80
C LYS A 73 14.39 -8.88 -16.08
N ASP A 74 15.45 -9.61 -16.45
CA ASP A 74 16.84 -9.36 -16.06
C ASP A 74 17.03 -8.76 -14.67
N LYS A 75 17.12 -9.55 -13.63
CA LYS A 75 17.62 -9.19 -12.27
C LYS A 75 17.35 -7.76 -11.77
N SER A 76 16.40 -7.03 -12.37
CA SER A 76 15.99 -5.72 -11.87
C SER A 76 15.29 -5.90 -10.53
N ASN A 77 15.82 -5.25 -9.48
CA ASN A 77 15.20 -5.31 -8.17
C ASN A 77 13.97 -4.38 -8.14
N PRO A 78 12.81 -4.84 -7.64
CA PRO A 78 11.67 -3.97 -7.43
C PRO A 78 12.02 -2.77 -6.56
N CYS A 79 11.45 -1.61 -6.88
CA CYS A 79 11.45 -0.46 -5.98
C CYS A 79 10.38 -0.69 -4.92
N ILE A 80 10.72 -0.50 -3.64
CA ILE A 80 9.80 -0.73 -2.55
C ILE A 80 9.52 0.58 -1.84
N LEU A 81 8.24 0.91 -1.68
CA LEU A 81 7.79 2.03 -0.88
C LEU A 81 7.13 1.51 0.38
N SER A 82 7.69 1.88 1.53
CA SER A 82 7.16 1.47 2.82
C SER A 82 7.37 2.53 3.89
N PRO A 83 6.35 2.88 4.67
CA PRO A 83 6.48 3.82 5.79
C PRO A 83 7.07 3.19 7.05
N THR A 84 7.40 1.91 7.04
CA THR A 84 7.75 1.17 8.26
C THR A 84 9.12 0.51 8.25
N TYR A 85 9.84 0.53 7.13
CA TYR A 85 11.13 -0.14 7.01
C TYR A 85 12.33 0.76 7.32
N PRO A 86 13.32 0.27 8.09
CA PRO A 86 14.59 0.97 8.22
C PRO A 86 15.54 0.61 7.06
N PHE A 87 16.11 1.51 6.51
CA PHE A 87 17.33 2.02 5.89
C PHE A 87 18.41 1.05 5.33
N ASN A 88 18.29 -0.28 5.31
CA ASN A 88 19.39 -1.17 4.91
C ASN A 88 19.20 -1.87 3.55
N PHE A 89 18.22 -1.49 2.77
CA PHE A 89 18.03 -2.02 1.42
C PHE A 89 18.11 -0.89 0.39
N ASN A 90 18.95 -1.06 -0.61
CA ASN A 90 19.25 -0.03 -1.62
C ASN A 90 18.03 0.42 -2.47
N ASN A 91 16.91 -0.26 -2.39
CA ASN A 91 15.73 0.00 -3.21
C ASN A 91 14.47 0.33 -2.39
N ILE A 92 14.62 0.63 -1.08
CA ILE A 92 13.48 0.99 -0.24
C ILE A 92 13.39 2.49 -0.07
N ILE A 93 12.23 3.04 -0.36
CA ILE A 93 11.88 4.44 -0.12
C ILE A 93 10.95 4.51 1.08
N PHE A 94 11.35 5.27 2.08
CA PHE A 94 10.55 5.50 3.28
C PHE A 94 9.65 6.70 3.06
N GLU A 95 8.43 6.44 2.53
CA GLU A 95 7.46 7.47 2.25
C GLU A 95 6.03 7.00 2.51
N ASP A 96 5.15 7.96 2.65
CA ASP A 96 3.71 7.75 2.78
C ASP A 96 3.05 7.52 1.41
N GLU A 97 1.96 6.76 1.39
CA GLU A 97 1.16 6.50 0.19
C GLU A 97 0.58 7.75 -0.48
N GLU A 98 0.55 8.86 0.24
CA GLU A 98 0.10 10.16 -0.30
C GLU A 98 1.26 10.97 -0.89
N MET A 99 2.52 10.54 -0.64
CA MET A 99 3.73 11.17 -1.13
C MET A 99 4.53 10.18 -1.97
N LEU A 100 4.24 10.14 -3.27
CA LEU A 100 4.92 9.26 -4.22
C LEU A 100 6.02 10.06 -4.93
N PRO A 101 7.30 9.92 -4.53
CA PRO A 101 8.41 10.77 -5.01
C PRO A 101 8.96 10.28 -6.37
N PHE A 102 8.09 10.01 -7.31
CA PHE A 102 8.48 9.47 -8.60
C PHE A 102 7.95 10.32 -9.75
N ASN A 103 8.67 10.28 -10.87
CA ASN A 103 8.23 10.87 -12.13
C ASN A 103 7.11 10.02 -12.77
N SER A 104 6.29 10.64 -13.59
CA SER A 104 5.24 9.96 -14.36
C SER A 104 5.83 8.93 -15.33
N ASN A 105 5.02 7.93 -15.70
CA ASN A 105 5.37 6.88 -16.66
C ASN A 105 6.66 6.11 -16.31
N LYS A 106 6.84 5.79 -15.03
CA LYS A 106 8.07 5.15 -14.56
C LYS A 106 7.94 3.63 -14.46
N PHE A 107 6.79 3.11 -14.04
CA PHE A 107 6.61 1.71 -13.71
C PHE A 107 5.69 1.01 -14.71
N ASP A 108 6.00 -0.24 -15.04
CA ASP A 108 5.14 -1.11 -15.84
C ASP A 108 4.31 -2.09 -14.98
N LEU A 109 4.67 -2.24 -13.70
CA LEU A 109 3.85 -2.90 -12.68
C LEU A 109 3.89 -2.11 -11.36
N ILE A 110 2.72 -1.87 -10.77
CA ILE A 110 2.59 -1.35 -9.41
C ILE A 110 1.74 -2.31 -8.59
N ILE A 111 2.30 -2.79 -7.47
CA ILE A 111 1.60 -3.63 -6.51
C ILE A 111 1.35 -2.81 -5.24
N SER A 112 0.10 -2.70 -4.79
CA SER A 112 -0.27 -2.06 -3.53
C SER A 112 -0.89 -3.09 -2.59
N ASP A 113 -0.14 -3.48 -1.56
CA ASP A 113 -0.51 -4.53 -0.62
C ASP A 113 -1.06 -3.97 0.68
N LEU A 114 -2.38 -4.06 0.87
CA LEU A 114 -3.13 -3.59 2.04
C LEU A 114 -2.71 -2.18 2.51
N PHE A 115 -2.58 -1.25 1.57
CA PHE A 115 -2.04 0.06 1.87
C PHE A 115 -3.05 1.21 1.65
N LEU A 116 -3.75 1.19 0.54
CA LEU A 116 -4.60 2.30 0.07
C LEU A 116 -5.81 2.59 0.95
N HIS A 117 -6.29 1.61 1.74
CA HIS A 117 -7.45 1.80 2.63
C HIS A 117 -7.19 2.79 3.78
N THR A 118 -5.95 3.18 4.02
CA THR A 118 -5.57 4.18 5.01
C THR A 118 -5.28 5.57 4.41
N SER A 119 -5.52 5.76 3.12
CA SER A 119 -5.35 7.06 2.46
C SER A 119 -6.47 8.03 2.85
N ASN A 120 -6.10 9.27 3.18
CA ASN A 120 -7.06 10.35 3.43
C ASN A 120 -7.76 10.81 2.14
N ASN A 121 -7.13 10.59 0.99
CA ASN A 121 -7.67 10.92 -0.32
C ASN A 121 -7.38 9.82 -1.33
N LEU A 122 -8.17 8.75 -1.25
CA LEU A 122 -8.00 7.58 -2.11
C LEU A 122 -8.04 7.93 -3.60
N GLN A 123 -8.93 8.83 -4.02
CA GLN A 123 -9.04 9.23 -5.43
C GLN A 123 -7.75 9.90 -5.93
N GLU A 124 -7.15 10.76 -5.12
CA GLU A 124 -5.89 11.43 -5.47
C GLU A 124 -4.73 10.44 -5.49
N SER A 125 -4.66 9.53 -4.51
CA SER A 125 -3.66 8.47 -4.48
C SER A 125 -3.75 7.58 -5.71
N LEU A 126 -4.95 7.16 -6.11
CA LEU A 126 -5.16 6.36 -7.33
C LEU A 126 -4.78 7.12 -8.60
N LYS A 127 -5.09 8.43 -8.70
CA LYS A 127 -4.64 9.25 -9.82
C LYS A 127 -3.12 9.31 -9.90
N LYS A 128 -2.45 9.57 -8.79
CA LYS A 128 -0.98 9.58 -8.73
C LYS A 128 -0.40 8.24 -9.17
N ILE A 129 -0.92 7.12 -8.66
CA ILE A 129 -0.47 5.78 -9.05
C ILE A 129 -0.67 5.56 -10.55
N ARG A 130 -1.82 5.93 -11.10
CA ARG A 130 -2.08 5.84 -12.54
C ARG A 130 -1.06 6.66 -13.34
N ASP A 131 -0.73 7.87 -12.90
CA ASP A 131 0.21 8.74 -13.59
C ASP A 131 1.65 8.21 -13.52
N LEU A 132 1.98 7.36 -12.53
CA LEU A 132 3.26 6.66 -12.43
C LEU A 132 3.37 5.47 -13.38
N LEU A 133 2.24 4.88 -13.79
CA LEU A 133 2.23 3.75 -14.71
C LEU A 133 2.64 4.21 -16.11
N LYS A 134 3.48 3.42 -16.75
CA LYS A 134 3.74 3.53 -18.19
C LYS A 134 2.45 3.26 -18.98
N PRO A 135 2.37 3.69 -20.25
CA PRO A 135 1.33 3.19 -21.15
C PRO A 135 1.30 1.66 -21.10
N ASP A 136 0.11 1.07 -21.02
CA ASP A 136 -0.08 -0.37 -20.83
C ASP A 136 0.50 -0.95 -19.52
N GLY A 137 0.76 -0.09 -18.52
CA GLY A 137 1.17 -0.51 -17.19
C GLY A 137 0.04 -1.17 -16.41
N LEU A 138 0.39 -2.15 -15.56
CA LEU A 138 -0.54 -2.90 -14.74
C LEU A 138 -0.51 -2.42 -13.29
N MET A 139 -1.68 -2.31 -12.65
CA MET A 139 -1.80 -2.13 -11.20
C MET A 139 -2.54 -3.30 -10.58
N ILE A 140 -1.97 -3.88 -9.53
CA ILE A 140 -2.64 -4.83 -8.64
C ILE A 140 -2.72 -4.22 -7.25
N ALA A 141 -3.93 -4.12 -6.69
CA ALA A 141 -4.11 -3.60 -5.35
C ALA A 141 -4.99 -4.52 -4.51
N THR A 142 -4.60 -4.70 -3.26
CA THR A 142 -5.41 -5.38 -2.24
C THR A 142 -5.87 -4.38 -1.20
N MET A 143 -7.13 -4.48 -0.81
CA MET A 143 -7.76 -3.61 0.18
C MET A 143 -8.74 -4.42 1.02
N PHE A 144 -8.99 -3.97 2.24
CA PHE A 144 -10.09 -4.50 3.02
C PHE A 144 -11.43 -4.10 2.37
N GLY A 145 -12.32 -5.08 2.21
CA GLY A 145 -13.67 -4.86 1.67
C GLY A 145 -14.67 -4.40 2.74
N SER A 146 -15.90 -4.13 2.31
CA SER A 146 -17.02 -3.69 3.17
C SER A 146 -17.38 -4.70 4.26
N ASP A 147 -17.16 -5.98 4.00
CA ASP A 147 -17.51 -7.08 4.90
C ASP A 147 -16.36 -7.50 5.82
N THR A 148 -15.23 -6.81 5.72
CA THR A 148 -14.09 -7.02 6.62
C THR A 148 -14.49 -6.63 8.04
N LEU A 149 -14.22 -7.54 8.99
CA LEU A 149 -14.61 -7.39 10.40
C LEU A 149 -16.13 -7.28 10.62
N PHE A 150 -16.91 -7.90 9.74
CA PHE A 150 -18.38 -7.90 9.83
C PHE A 150 -18.85 -8.39 11.22
N GLU A 151 -18.23 -9.43 11.78
CA GLU A 151 -18.58 -9.93 13.13
C GLU A 151 -18.32 -8.86 14.21
N LEU A 152 -17.24 -8.10 14.07
CA LEU A 152 -16.93 -7.01 15.00
C LEU A 152 -17.95 -5.87 14.89
N LYS A 153 -18.37 -5.53 13.67
CA LYS A 153 -19.37 -4.48 13.41
C LYS A 153 -20.71 -4.78 14.06
N TYR A 154 -21.09 -6.05 14.13
CA TYR A 154 -22.35 -6.52 14.75
C TYR A 154 -22.18 -7.04 16.18
N SER A 155 -20.98 -6.93 16.76
CA SER A 155 -20.74 -7.27 18.15
C SER A 155 -21.38 -6.22 19.08
N PRO A 156 -22.11 -6.64 20.12
CA PRO A 156 -22.70 -5.73 21.10
C PRO A 156 -21.64 -4.87 21.83
N TYR A 157 -20.39 -5.32 21.87
CA TYR A 157 -19.27 -4.59 22.48
C TYR A 157 -18.67 -3.52 21.56
N PHE A 158 -19.03 -3.47 20.29
CA PHE A 158 -18.47 -2.50 19.34
C PHE A 158 -18.95 -1.07 19.61
N VAL A 159 -20.16 -0.92 20.13
CA VAL A 159 -20.76 0.41 20.47
C VAL A 159 -20.00 1.07 21.60
N GLU A 160 -19.53 0.33 22.59
CA GLU A 160 -18.77 0.89 23.74
C GLU A 160 -17.35 1.39 23.34
N ILE A 161 -16.79 0.90 22.22
CA ILE A 161 -15.45 1.31 21.75
C ILE A 161 -15.50 2.60 20.93
N MET A 162 -16.65 2.98 20.39
CA MET A 162 -16.82 4.13 19.52
C MET A 162 -17.24 5.42 20.26
N ASP A 163 -17.53 5.38 21.56
CA ASP A 163 -17.93 6.51 22.40
C ASP A 163 -16.74 7.22 23.09
N PHE A 164 -15.55 7.23 22.45
CA PHE A 164 -14.36 7.95 22.93
C PHE A 164 -13.90 9.06 21.97
#